data_5df477c88a13cb27a17c845852317ee0
#
_entry.id   5df477c88a13cb27a17c845852317ee0
#
_cell.length_a   1.000
_cell.length_b   1.000
_cell.length_c   1.000
_cell.angle_alpha   90.00
_cell.angle_beta   90.00
_cell.angle_gamma   90.00
#
_symmetry.space_group_name_H-M   'P 1'
#
loop_
_entity.id
_entity.type
_entity.pdbx_description
1 polymer ?
#
loop_
_entity_poly.entity_id
_entity_poly.type
_entity_poly.pdbx_seq_one_letter_code
_entity_poly.pdbx_strand_id
1 'polypeptide(L)'
;KIVLVRHAKSSWELNVIDHERPLKEKGLKDAELMSKHLIQDKLSLDLVLSSDANRAKTTASIFMNNLNIENDKMQLDHNLYDFAGRNLLRVIKSCDVNVENLMIFGHNHALTSFVNTYGNKIIDNVPTCGVVILEFNIDRWEDLNKGTTLKTLFPKDLKNK
;
A
#
# COMPACT_ATOMS: atom_id res chain seq x y z
N LYS A 1 3.95 -5.54 -11.53
CA LYS A 1 4.07 -5.66 -10.08
C LYS A 1 3.10 -4.74 -9.35
N ILE A 2 2.64 -5.19 -8.21
CA ILE A 2 1.90 -4.34 -7.27
C ILE A 2 2.68 -4.27 -5.97
N VAL A 3 2.89 -3.05 -5.48
CA VAL A 3 3.42 -2.80 -4.14
C VAL A 3 2.25 -2.34 -3.28
N LEU A 4 1.87 -3.16 -2.32
CA LEU A 4 0.74 -2.87 -1.43
C LEU A 4 1.27 -2.41 -0.07
N VAL A 5 0.80 -1.26 0.40
CA VAL A 5 1.24 -0.67 1.67
C VAL A 5 0.02 -0.35 2.52
N ARG A 6 -0.05 -0.94 3.70
CA ARG A 6 -1.06 -0.53 4.67
C ARG A 6 -0.62 0.77 5.33
N HIS A 7 -1.57 1.70 5.52
CA HIS A 7 -1.25 2.96 6.20
C HIS A 7 -0.51 2.72 7.51
N ALA A 8 0.29 3.69 7.92
CA ALA A 8 1.03 3.62 9.18
C ALA A 8 0.09 3.82 10.38
N LYS A 9 0.64 3.61 11.58
CA LYS A 9 -0.13 3.67 12.83
C LYS A 9 -0.80 5.03 13.00
N SER A 10 -2.12 5.01 13.21
CA SER A 10 -2.94 6.22 13.33
C SER A 10 -3.33 6.49 14.78
N SER A 11 -3.67 7.75 15.05
CA SER A 11 -4.06 8.22 16.37
C SER A 11 -5.58 8.13 16.58
N TRP A 12 -5.97 7.80 17.81
CA TRP A 12 -7.36 7.87 18.27
C TRP A 12 -7.57 9.02 19.26
N GLU A 13 -6.54 9.84 19.47
CA GLU A 13 -6.57 10.88 20.51
C GLU A 13 -7.44 12.09 20.13
N LEU A 14 -7.58 12.37 18.84
CA LEU A 14 -8.37 13.50 18.37
C LEU A 14 -9.85 13.13 18.21
N ASN A 15 -10.74 14.05 18.55
CA ASN A 15 -12.16 13.87 18.36
C ASN A 15 -12.56 14.23 16.93
N VAL A 16 -12.16 13.38 15.98
CA VAL A 16 -12.45 13.56 14.55
C VAL A 16 -13.08 12.27 14.00
N ILE A 17 -13.74 12.38 12.85
CA ILE A 17 -14.26 11.18 12.18
C ILE A 17 -13.11 10.31 11.72
N ASP A 18 -13.36 9.01 11.52
CA ASP A 18 -12.33 8.04 11.16
C ASP A 18 -11.48 8.48 9.96
N HIS A 19 -12.11 8.99 8.91
CA HIS A 19 -11.45 9.42 7.69
C HIS A 19 -10.40 10.52 7.93
N GLU A 20 -10.58 11.33 8.95
CA GLU A 20 -9.70 12.46 9.27
C GLU A 20 -8.58 12.11 10.24
N ARG A 21 -8.57 10.91 10.79
CA ARG A 21 -7.58 10.53 11.82
C ARG A 21 -6.15 10.63 11.29
N PRO A 22 -5.27 11.37 12.02
CA PRO A 22 -3.87 11.50 11.61
C PRO A 22 -3.02 10.31 12.04
N LEU A 23 -1.78 10.27 11.58
CA LEU A 23 -0.80 9.30 12.06
C LEU A 23 -0.34 9.67 13.47
N LYS A 24 -0.02 8.64 14.27
CA LYS A 24 0.72 8.80 15.52
C LYS A 24 2.19 9.07 15.19
N GLU A 25 2.95 9.54 16.20
CA GLU A 25 4.40 9.71 16.07
C GLU A 25 5.06 8.39 15.64
N LYS A 26 4.67 7.28 16.25
CA LYS A 26 5.17 5.95 15.86
C LYS A 26 4.90 5.65 14.39
N GLY A 27 3.71 6.01 13.91
CA GLY A 27 3.36 5.83 12.51
C GLY A 27 4.23 6.63 11.57
N LEU A 28 4.51 7.90 11.91
CA LEU A 28 5.40 8.75 11.13
C LEU A 28 6.80 8.16 11.06
N LYS A 29 7.32 7.67 12.18
CA LYS A 29 8.64 7.04 12.24
C LYS A 29 8.69 5.74 11.42
N ASP A 30 7.65 4.92 11.51
CA ASP A 30 7.57 3.67 10.75
C ASP A 30 7.53 3.95 9.24
N ALA A 31 6.78 4.96 8.82
CA ALA A 31 6.70 5.33 7.40
C ALA A 31 8.06 5.80 6.87
N GLU A 32 8.79 6.59 7.66
CA GLU A 32 10.15 7.00 7.32
C GLU A 32 11.10 5.79 7.21
N LEU A 33 11.07 4.92 8.21
CA LEU A 33 11.93 3.74 8.25
C LEU A 33 11.67 2.80 7.07
N MET A 34 10.40 2.48 6.84
CA MET A 34 10.01 1.54 5.80
C MET A 34 10.29 2.08 4.40
N SER A 35 9.94 3.34 4.15
CA SER A 35 10.16 3.94 2.83
C SER A 35 11.65 4.05 2.51
N LYS A 36 12.46 4.43 3.47
CA LYS A 36 13.92 4.51 3.27
C LYS A 36 14.53 3.14 2.99
N HIS A 37 14.03 2.10 3.66
CA HIS A 37 14.50 0.74 3.40
C HIS A 37 14.17 0.28 1.99
N LEU A 38 13.02 0.68 1.46
CA LEU A 38 12.60 0.31 0.09
C LEU A 38 13.43 0.95 -1.01
N ILE A 39 14.24 1.96 -0.70
CA ILE A 39 15.12 2.59 -1.71
C ILE A 39 16.00 1.53 -2.38
N GLN A 40 16.49 0.56 -1.61
CA GLN A 40 17.37 -0.50 -2.13
C GLN A 40 16.68 -1.42 -3.16
N ASP A 41 15.36 -1.48 -3.15
CA ASP A 41 14.59 -2.30 -4.10
C ASP A 41 14.52 -1.66 -5.49
N LYS A 42 14.91 -0.40 -5.61
CA LYS A 42 14.95 0.33 -6.90
C LYS A 42 13.65 0.21 -7.68
N LEU A 43 12.54 0.46 -6.99
CA LEU A 43 11.21 0.36 -7.59
C LEU A 43 11.02 1.42 -8.67
N SER A 44 10.52 1.00 -9.82
CA SER A 44 10.15 1.90 -10.92
C SER A 44 8.63 1.90 -11.02
N LEU A 45 8.00 2.89 -10.42
CA LEU A 45 6.55 2.93 -10.29
C LEU A 45 5.91 3.85 -11.33
N ASP A 46 4.87 3.35 -11.99
CA ASP A 46 4.15 4.08 -13.02
C ASP A 46 2.98 4.87 -12.45
N LEU A 47 2.37 4.36 -11.39
CA LEU A 47 1.20 4.97 -10.76
C LEU A 47 1.17 4.64 -9.28
N VAL A 48 0.80 5.63 -8.47
CA VAL A 48 0.58 5.48 -7.04
C VAL A 48 -0.88 5.83 -6.75
N LEU A 49 -1.62 4.88 -6.21
CA LEU A 49 -3.01 5.09 -5.79
C LEU A 49 -3.09 5.05 -4.28
N SER A 50 -3.79 5.99 -3.70
CA SER A 50 -3.98 6.03 -2.25
C SER A 50 -5.43 6.27 -1.88
N SER A 51 -5.88 5.58 -0.83
CA SER A 51 -7.09 5.98 -0.13
C SER A 51 -6.98 7.46 0.25
N ASP A 52 -8.09 8.17 0.20
CA ASP A 52 -8.14 9.59 0.56
C ASP A 52 -8.26 9.82 2.07
N ALA A 53 -8.29 8.76 2.87
CA ALA A 53 -8.22 8.88 4.33
C ALA A 53 -6.89 9.55 4.73
N ASN A 54 -6.95 10.43 5.71
CA ASN A 54 -5.78 11.21 6.13
C ASN A 54 -4.57 10.32 6.44
N ARG A 55 -4.77 9.23 7.18
CA ARG A 55 -3.66 8.33 7.56
C ARG A 55 -3.03 7.65 6.35
N ALA A 56 -3.80 7.34 5.33
CA ALA A 56 -3.28 6.68 4.12
C ALA A 56 -2.53 7.66 3.24
N LYS A 57 -3.10 8.83 2.96
CA LYS A 57 -2.43 9.81 2.09
C LYS A 57 -1.18 10.40 2.74
N THR A 58 -1.14 10.52 4.07
CA THR A 58 0.08 10.94 4.78
C THR A 58 1.18 9.90 4.65
N THR A 59 0.84 8.62 4.82
CA THR A 59 1.79 7.52 4.61
C THR A 59 2.32 7.56 3.18
N ALA A 60 1.43 7.71 2.21
CA ALA A 60 1.79 7.76 0.79
C ALA A 60 2.76 8.91 0.50
N SER A 61 2.50 10.10 1.06
CA SER A 61 3.36 11.28 0.86
C SER A 61 4.78 11.03 1.37
N ILE A 62 4.91 10.40 2.54
CA ILE A 62 6.22 10.08 3.11
C ILE A 62 6.97 9.08 2.21
N PHE A 63 6.30 8.02 1.77
CA PHE A 63 6.91 7.04 0.88
C PHE A 63 7.35 7.67 -0.44
N MET A 64 6.48 8.48 -1.06
CA MET A 64 6.80 9.10 -2.34
C MET A 64 7.98 10.05 -2.23
N ASN A 65 8.03 10.84 -1.16
CA ASN A 65 9.14 11.75 -0.93
C ASN A 65 10.48 11.01 -0.81
N ASN A 66 10.50 9.95 0.00
CA ASN A 66 11.74 9.19 0.26
C ASN A 66 12.15 8.32 -0.93
N LEU A 67 11.20 7.87 -1.74
CA LEU A 67 11.47 7.06 -2.94
C LEU A 67 11.67 7.92 -4.20
N ASN A 68 11.61 9.25 -4.08
CA ASN A 68 11.75 10.18 -5.21
C ASN A 68 10.71 9.92 -6.31
N ILE A 69 9.48 9.63 -5.92
CA ILE A 69 8.37 9.47 -6.86
C ILE A 69 7.73 10.84 -7.09
N GLU A 70 7.58 11.23 -8.34
CA GLU A 70 6.99 12.51 -8.71
C GLU A 70 5.52 12.59 -8.26
N ASN A 71 5.12 13.73 -7.71
CA ASN A 71 3.78 13.93 -7.16
C ASN A 71 2.67 13.73 -8.18
N ASP A 72 2.95 13.99 -9.46
CA ASP A 72 1.95 13.82 -10.53
C ASP A 72 1.60 12.35 -10.80
N LYS A 73 2.36 11.41 -10.27
CA LYS A 73 2.06 9.98 -10.37
C LYS A 73 1.03 9.53 -9.35
N MET A 74 0.72 10.35 -8.35
CA MET A 74 -0.22 9.99 -7.29
C MET A 74 -1.65 10.42 -7.60
N GLN A 75 -2.58 9.50 -7.37
CA GLN A 75 -4.01 9.77 -7.44
C GLN A 75 -4.67 9.28 -6.15
N LEU A 76 -5.53 10.13 -5.57
CA LEU A 76 -6.36 9.73 -4.45
C LEU A 76 -7.63 9.10 -5.01
N ASP A 77 -8.06 8.00 -4.39
CA ASP A 77 -9.27 7.28 -4.80
C ASP A 77 -10.05 6.87 -3.55
N HIS A 78 -11.23 7.44 -3.39
CA HIS A 78 -12.09 7.14 -2.24
C HIS A 78 -12.51 5.67 -2.20
N ASN A 79 -12.55 4.99 -3.34
CA ASN A 79 -12.86 3.56 -3.39
C ASN A 79 -11.81 2.71 -2.67
N LEU A 80 -10.62 3.25 -2.43
CA LEU A 80 -9.59 2.58 -1.64
C LEU A 80 -9.80 2.76 -0.14
N TYR A 81 -10.73 3.62 0.28
CA TYR A 81 -11.19 3.66 1.65
C TYR A 81 -12.15 2.49 1.84
N ASP A 82 -11.56 1.31 1.84
CA ASP A 82 -12.25 0.03 1.74
C ASP A 82 -11.61 -0.94 2.73
N PHE A 83 -12.42 -1.59 3.53
CA PHE A 83 -11.97 -2.53 4.56
C PHE A 83 -12.26 -3.98 4.20
N ALA A 84 -13.20 -4.20 3.29
CA ALA A 84 -13.63 -5.55 2.88
C ALA A 84 -12.82 -6.11 1.71
N GLY A 85 -12.42 -5.26 0.76
CA GLY A 85 -11.56 -5.65 -0.36
C GLY A 85 -12.22 -5.65 -1.73
N ARG A 86 -13.55 -5.55 -1.80
CA ARG A 86 -14.27 -5.58 -3.08
C ARG A 86 -13.93 -4.37 -3.95
N ASN A 87 -13.89 -3.18 -3.35
CA ASN A 87 -13.57 -1.95 -4.08
C ASN A 87 -12.08 -1.88 -4.42
N LEU A 88 -11.21 -2.34 -3.53
CA LEU A 88 -9.77 -2.46 -3.81
C LEU A 88 -9.55 -3.28 -5.08
N LEU A 89 -10.17 -4.44 -5.17
CA LEU A 89 -10.05 -5.31 -6.33
C LEU A 89 -10.54 -4.62 -7.61
N ARG A 90 -11.67 -3.92 -7.52
CA ARG A 90 -12.26 -3.22 -8.66
C ARG A 90 -11.32 -2.10 -9.15
N VAL A 91 -10.72 -1.36 -8.24
CA VAL A 91 -9.77 -0.28 -8.59
C VAL A 91 -8.57 -0.87 -9.33
N ILE A 92 -8.00 -1.97 -8.81
CA ILE A 92 -6.84 -2.62 -9.45
C ILE A 92 -7.20 -3.09 -10.86
N LYS A 93 -8.33 -3.75 -11.01
CA LYS A 93 -8.75 -4.28 -12.32
C LYS A 93 -9.07 -3.18 -13.33
N SER A 94 -9.32 -1.96 -12.85
CA SER A 94 -9.64 -0.81 -13.70
C SER A 94 -8.41 -0.03 -14.13
N CYS A 95 -7.22 -0.38 -13.68
CA CYS A 95 -6.00 0.33 -14.05
C CYS A 95 -5.71 0.20 -15.53
N ASP A 96 -5.11 1.27 -16.09
CA ASP A 96 -4.73 1.32 -17.50
C ASP A 96 -3.68 0.24 -17.80
N VAL A 97 -3.73 -0.32 -19.01
CA VAL A 97 -2.79 -1.35 -19.46
C VAL A 97 -1.35 -0.84 -19.52
N ASN A 98 -1.16 0.47 -19.64
CA ASN A 98 0.16 1.08 -19.65
C ASN A 98 0.81 1.13 -18.28
N VAL A 99 0.06 0.89 -17.20
CA VAL A 99 0.59 0.82 -15.84
C VAL A 99 1.12 -0.59 -15.62
N GLU A 100 2.44 -0.74 -15.57
CA GLU A 100 3.06 -2.03 -15.31
C GLU A 100 3.36 -2.23 -13.83
N ASN A 101 3.80 -1.16 -13.15
CA ASN A 101 4.16 -1.19 -11.74
C ASN A 101 3.31 -0.21 -10.97
N LEU A 102 2.49 -0.74 -10.07
CA LEU A 102 1.48 0.00 -9.31
C LEU A 102 1.80 -0.05 -7.82
N MET A 103 1.68 1.09 -7.14
CA MET A 103 1.79 1.16 -5.69
C MET A 103 0.44 1.59 -5.12
N ILE A 104 -0.01 0.91 -4.08
CA ILE A 104 -1.31 1.19 -3.45
C ILE A 104 -1.16 1.36 -1.96
N PHE A 105 -1.75 2.43 -1.43
CA PHE A 105 -1.85 2.69 0.00
C PHE A 105 -3.31 2.53 0.42
N GLY A 106 -3.57 1.62 1.34
CA GLY A 106 -4.94 1.29 1.73
C GLY A 106 -5.05 0.77 3.16
N HIS A 107 -6.09 0.03 3.38
CA HIS A 107 -6.55 -0.38 4.71
C HIS A 107 -6.68 -1.89 4.82
N ASN A 108 -6.74 -2.36 6.05
CA ASN A 108 -7.08 -3.74 6.36
C ASN A 108 -8.58 -3.83 6.72
N HIS A 109 -9.23 -4.93 6.48
CA HIS A 109 -8.70 -6.25 6.08
C HIS A 109 -8.56 -6.42 4.56
N ALA A 110 -8.89 -5.40 3.78
CA ALA A 110 -8.84 -5.45 2.33
C ALA A 110 -7.47 -5.89 1.80
N LEU A 111 -6.39 -5.32 2.34
CA LEU A 111 -5.05 -5.67 1.89
C LEU A 111 -4.67 -7.11 2.21
N THR A 112 -4.95 -7.57 3.42
CA THR A 112 -4.66 -8.96 3.81
C THR A 112 -5.44 -9.93 2.94
N SER A 113 -6.72 -9.65 2.70
CA SER A 113 -7.55 -10.49 1.84
C SER A 113 -6.99 -10.57 0.42
N PHE A 114 -6.56 -9.43 -0.12
CA PHE A 114 -6.00 -9.38 -1.48
C PHE A 114 -4.71 -10.19 -1.59
N VAL A 115 -3.76 -9.99 -0.67
CA VAL A 115 -2.46 -10.67 -0.77
C VAL A 115 -2.59 -12.17 -0.56
N ASN A 116 -3.57 -12.63 0.21
CA ASN A 116 -3.80 -14.07 0.40
C ASN A 116 -4.54 -14.69 -0.76
N THR A 117 -5.40 -13.93 -1.43
CA THR A 117 -6.13 -14.41 -2.60
C THR A 117 -5.25 -14.48 -3.85
N TYR A 118 -4.44 -13.46 -4.08
CA TYR A 118 -3.69 -13.31 -5.32
C TYR A 118 -2.18 -13.56 -5.21
N GLY A 119 -1.64 -13.61 -4.01
CA GLY A 119 -0.26 -14.03 -3.79
C GLY A 119 -0.16 -15.53 -3.55
N ASN A 120 1.05 -16.05 -3.43
CA ASN A 120 1.29 -17.46 -3.17
C ASN A 120 1.93 -17.73 -1.80
N LYS A 121 1.83 -16.77 -0.88
CA LYS A 121 2.30 -16.89 0.49
C LYS A 121 1.16 -16.48 1.43
N ILE A 122 0.87 -17.31 2.42
CA ILE A 122 -0.17 -17.00 3.41
C ILE A 122 0.37 -16.01 4.44
N ILE A 123 -0.36 -14.91 4.63
CA ILE A 123 -0.02 -13.86 5.58
C ILE A 123 -1.21 -13.70 6.53
N ASP A 124 -0.98 -13.89 7.84
CA ASP A 124 -2.06 -13.79 8.82
C ASP A 124 -2.67 -12.39 8.85
N ASN A 125 -1.82 -11.37 8.82
CA ASN A 125 -2.26 -9.99 8.87
C ASN A 125 -1.16 -9.07 8.36
N VAL A 126 -1.49 -8.22 7.40
CA VAL A 126 -0.58 -7.15 6.99
C VAL A 126 -0.65 -6.07 8.07
N PRO A 127 0.43 -5.85 8.83
CA PRO A 127 0.43 -4.87 9.91
C PRO A 127 0.41 -3.45 9.38
N THR A 128 0.17 -2.47 10.25
CA THR A 128 0.30 -1.06 9.88
C THR A 128 1.69 -0.80 9.32
N CYS A 129 1.77 -0.04 8.24
CA CYS A 129 2.98 0.24 7.48
C CYS A 129 3.66 -1.00 6.88
N GLY A 130 2.97 -2.14 6.85
CA GLY A 130 3.47 -3.35 6.20
C GLY A 130 3.44 -3.19 4.69
N VAL A 131 4.45 -3.75 4.03
CA VAL A 131 4.62 -3.71 2.58
C VAL A 131 4.64 -5.13 2.03
N VAL A 132 3.85 -5.37 0.99
CA VAL A 132 3.83 -6.65 0.27
C VAL A 132 3.97 -6.37 -1.22
N ILE A 133 4.91 -7.05 -1.86
CA ILE A 133 5.13 -6.90 -3.29
C ILE A 133 4.71 -8.19 -4.00
N LEU A 134 3.78 -8.06 -4.94
CA LEU A 134 3.28 -9.18 -5.74
C LEU A 134 3.65 -8.98 -7.21
N GLU A 135 3.92 -10.08 -7.89
CA GLU A 135 4.17 -10.09 -9.33
C GLU A 135 3.13 -10.94 -10.04
N PHE A 136 2.64 -10.43 -11.16
CA PHE A 136 1.63 -11.10 -11.96
C PHE A 136 2.12 -11.27 -13.39
N ASN A 137 1.75 -12.41 -14.00
CA ASN A 137 2.02 -12.67 -15.42
C ASN A 137 0.73 -12.42 -16.20
N ILE A 138 0.39 -11.15 -16.40
CA ILE A 138 -0.82 -10.71 -17.09
C ILE A 138 -0.46 -9.55 -18.02
N ASP A 139 -1.27 -9.38 -19.08
CA ASP A 139 -1.13 -8.25 -20.00
C ASP A 139 -2.03 -7.08 -19.62
N ARG A 140 -3.13 -7.36 -18.94
CA ARG A 140 -4.12 -6.36 -18.54
C ARG A 140 -4.57 -6.63 -17.11
N TRP A 141 -4.79 -5.54 -16.34
CA TRP A 141 -5.23 -5.66 -14.96
C TRP A 141 -6.61 -6.33 -14.80
N GLU A 142 -7.48 -6.18 -15.80
CA GLU A 142 -8.80 -6.84 -15.76
C GLU A 142 -8.69 -8.36 -15.78
N ASP A 143 -7.57 -8.91 -16.26
CA ASP A 143 -7.32 -10.35 -16.32
C ASP A 143 -6.59 -10.86 -15.07
N LEU A 144 -6.61 -10.10 -13.99
CA LEU A 144 -5.92 -10.42 -12.74
C LEU A 144 -6.23 -11.85 -12.28
N ASN A 145 -5.18 -12.62 -12.04
CA ASN A 145 -5.26 -13.98 -11.50
C ASN A 145 -4.14 -14.17 -10.49
N LYS A 146 -3.99 -15.39 -9.98
CA LYS A 146 -3.02 -15.67 -8.94
C LYS A 146 -1.59 -15.42 -9.44
N GLY A 147 -0.83 -14.63 -8.66
CA GLY A 147 0.56 -14.28 -8.92
C GLY A 147 1.50 -14.83 -7.87
N THR A 148 2.66 -14.20 -7.75
CA THR A 148 3.73 -14.60 -6.85
C THR A 148 4.01 -13.50 -5.83
N THR A 149 4.13 -13.88 -4.55
CA THR A 149 4.55 -12.97 -3.50
C THR A 149 6.07 -12.87 -3.53
N LEU A 150 6.58 -11.72 -3.99
CA LEU A 150 8.02 -11.51 -4.11
C LEU A 150 8.67 -11.10 -2.79
N LYS A 151 7.96 -10.29 -1.99
CA LYS A 151 8.55 -9.72 -0.77
C LYS A 151 7.46 -9.33 0.21
N THR A 152 7.73 -9.57 1.47
CA THR A 152 7.01 -8.98 2.59
C THR A 152 8.00 -8.21 3.43
N LEU A 153 7.66 -6.99 3.81
CA LEU A 153 8.50 -6.17 4.68
C LEU A 153 7.61 -5.50 5.70
N PHE A 154 7.82 -5.84 6.97
CA PHE A 154 7.02 -5.31 8.07
C PHE A 154 7.91 -4.52 9.03
N PRO A 155 7.38 -3.51 9.74
CA PRO A 155 8.21 -2.72 10.65
C PRO A 155 9.01 -3.55 11.66
N LYS A 156 8.41 -4.63 12.20
CA LYS A 156 9.09 -5.51 13.14
C LYS A 156 10.36 -6.14 12.56
N ASP A 157 10.39 -6.37 11.24
CA ASP A 157 11.54 -7.00 10.58
C ASP A 157 12.77 -6.09 10.61
N LEU A 158 12.57 -4.78 10.62
CA LEU A 158 13.64 -3.80 10.66
C LEU A 158 14.05 -3.43 12.08
N LYS A 159 13.11 -3.49 13.02
CA LYS A 159 13.35 -3.08 14.41
C LYS A 159 14.08 -4.13 15.24
N ASN A 160 14.06 -5.39 14.80
CA ASN A 160 14.69 -6.51 15.50
C ASN A 160 16.12 -6.80 15.02
N LYS A 161 16.71 -5.85 14.29
CA LYS A 161 18.09 -5.95 13.81
C LYS A 161 19.05 -5.15 14.66
#